data_d6e29dceba7e62dc361feaef6e558dda
#
_entry.id   d6e29dceba7e62dc361feaef6e558dda
#
_cell.length_a   1.000
_cell.length_b   1.000
_cell.length_c   1.000
_cell.angle_alpha   90.00
_cell.angle_beta   90.00
_cell.angle_gamma   90.00
#
_symmetry.space_group_name_H-M   'P 1'
#
loop_
_entity.id
_entity.type
_entity.pdbx_description
1 polymer ?
#
loop_
_entity_poly.entity_id
_entity_poly.type
_entity_poly.pdbx_seq_one_letter_code
_entity_poly.pdbx_strand_id
1 'polypeptide(L)'
;MSDWILSIEGTPAGHTAAMILALTAALLHAIFGSLQKGRIDPWLSRGAIDSAQVLLALPLALFLVPWPEGHEWLLVLGALPIHFCYKVGMALAYSRGAFTVVYPIVRGMGPVFTVIGAYLVFGETFSLTQWLGVLALMTGIFGLAVYNLKTIKVDRDTLVPALWLAAGTGGLVAVYTTYDAFAIRGTPNPFTFLAWFFVVASVDMPIVAALRWRRMTDRPPLARLVRLGVTGAIIAFGSFGSVMLATRLDKVGEAAVLRETSTVFAALIGWLVLRETVGPRRIALMSLIAVGAVIVELGG
;
A
#
# COMPACT_ATOMS: atom_id res chain seq x y z
N MET A 1 20.39 4.03 14.44
CA MET A 1 18.95 4.12 14.10
C MET A 1 18.19 2.85 14.46
N SER A 2 18.72 1.65 14.14
CA SER A 2 18.07 0.36 14.55
C SER A 2 17.89 0.30 16.07
N ASP A 3 18.91 0.61 16.84
CA ASP A 3 18.84 0.55 18.32
C ASP A 3 17.78 1.49 18.90
N TRP A 4 17.59 2.67 18.27
CA TRP A 4 16.54 3.58 18.68
C TRP A 4 15.15 3.00 18.39
N ILE A 5 14.91 2.44 17.19
CA ILE A 5 13.64 1.77 16.84
C ILE A 5 13.36 0.65 17.85
N LEU A 6 14.37 -0.20 18.14
CA LEU A 6 14.22 -1.31 19.07
C LEU A 6 13.96 -0.84 20.50
N SER A 7 14.55 0.30 20.92
CA SER A 7 14.37 0.83 22.28
C SER A 7 12.97 1.40 22.55
N ILE A 8 12.25 1.80 21.50
CA ILE A 8 10.88 2.36 21.63
C ILE A 8 9.79 1.35 21.31
N GLU A 9 10.13 0.16 20.81
CA GLU A 9 9.16 -0.92 20.47
C GLU A 9 8.31 -1.27 21.71
N GLY A 10 6.97 -1.27 21.56
CA GLY A 10 6.03 -1.55 22.63
C GLY A 10 5.91 -0.48 23.72
N THR A 11 6.51 0.68 23.54
CA THR A 11 6.41 1.83 24.47
C THR A 11 5.42 2.88 23.97
N PRO A 12 4.93 3.81 24.84
CA PRO A 12 4.10 4.93 24.38
C PRO A 12 4.77 5.80 23.29
N ALA A 13 6.11 5.94 23.34
CA ALA A 13 6.87 6.63 22.30
C ALA A 13 6.85 5.85 20.98
N GLY A 14 6.92 4.50 21.03
CA GLY A 14 6.77 3.63 19.88
C GLY A 14 5.40 3.72 19.24
N HIS A 15 4.32 3.72 20.06
CA HIS A 15 2.96 3.93 19.59
C HIS A 15 2.81 5.27 18.85
N THR A 16 3.28 6.37 19.44
CA THR A 16 3.25 7.70 18.79
C THR A 16 4.06 7.70 17.47
N ALA A 17 5.23 7.06 17.46
CA ALA A 17 6.05 6.95 16.26
C ALA A 17 5.36 6.11 15.17
N ALA A 18 4.71 5.00 15.54
CA ALA A 18 3.94 4.15 14.63
C ALA A 18 2.78 4.92 13.99
N MET A 19 2.01 5.68 14.77
CA MET A 19 0.93 6.54 14.27
C MET A 19 1.47 7.55 13.25
N ILE A 20 2.54 8.27 13.56
CA ILE A 20 3.15 9.26 12.65
C ILE A 20 3.64 8.57 11.36
N LEU A 21 4.28 7.42 11.48
CA LEU A 21 4.75 6.64 10.33
C LEU A 21 3.60 6.14 9.47
N ALA A 22 2.50 5.64 10.07
CA ALA A 22 1.33 5.18 9.35
C ALA A 22 0.62 6.32 8.60
N LEU A 23 0.49 7.51 9.21
CA LEU A 23 -0.06 8.70 8.56
C LEU A 23 0.86 9.24 7.45
N THR A 24 2.17 9.20 7.66
CA THR A 24 3.17 9.53 6.64
C THR A 24 3.07 8.57 5.46
N ALA A 25 2.96 7.26 5.74
CA ALA A 25 2.73 6.25 4.71
C ALA A 25 1.44 6.53 3.93
N ALA A 26 0.36 6.92 4.62
CA ALA A 26 -0.92 7.25 3.99
C ALA A 26 -0.80 8.46 3.05
N LEU A 27 -0.16 9.53 3.48
CA LEU A 27 0.08 10.74 2.66
C LEU A 27 0.92 10.40 1.42
N LEU A 28 2.05 9.73 1.61
CA LEU A 28 2.92 9.32 0.51
C LEU A 28 2.21 8.35 -0.44
N HIS A 29 1.37 7.46 0.08
CA HIS A 29 0.56 6.56 -0.73
C HIS A 29 -0.48 7.29 -1.59
N ALA A 30 -1.09 8.35 -1.06
CA ALA A 30 -2.00 9.22 -1.81
C ALA A 30 -1.27 9.94 -2.97
N ILE A 31 -0.07 10.45 -2.71
CA ILE A 31 0.78 11.06 -3.74
C ILE A 31 1.17 10.01 -4.79
N PHE A 32 1.59 8.82 -4.36
CA PHE A 32 1.92 7.70 -5.25
C PHE A 32 0.74 7.31 -6.15
N GLY A 33 -0.46 7.20 -5.61
CA GLY A 33 -1.68 6.94 -6.36
C GLY A 33 -1.98 8.00 -7.40
N SER A 34 -1.72 9.28 -7.09
CA SER A 34 -1.91 10.38 -8.02
C SER A 34 -0.96 10.33 -9.23
N LEU A 35 0.26 9.86 -9.03
CA LEU A 35 1.24 9.67 -10.11
C LEU A 35 0.81 8.54 -11.08
N GLN A 36 0.08 7.55 -10.59
CA GLN A 36 -0.39 6.42 -11.41
C GLN A 36 -1.67 6.72 -12.21
N LYS A 37 -2.34 7.85 -11.99
CA LYS A 37 -3.51 8.28 -12.79
C LYS A 37 -3.20 8.56 -14.27
N GLY A 38 -1.97 8.31 -14.73
CA GLY A 38 -1.53 8.56 -16.11
C GLY A 38 -2.01 7.48 -17.10
N ARG A 39 -1.87 7.82 -18.41
CA ARG A 39 -2.18 6.93 -19.54
C ARG A 39 -1.06 5.94 -19.88
N ILE A 40 -0.17 5.63 -18.94
CA ILE A 40 0.91 4.66 -19.17
C ILE A 40 0.39 3.27 -18.82
N ASP A 41 0.77 2.30 -19.62
CA ASP A 41 0.47 0.89 -19.36
C ASP A 41 0.86 0.49 -17.91
N PRO A 42 -0.04 -0.13 -17.12
CA PRO A 42 0.20 -0.44 -15.70
C PRO A 42 1.44 -1.33 -15.47
N TRP A 43 1.71 -2.26 -16.38
CA TRP A 43 2.85 -3.17 -16.29
C TRP A 43 4.17 -2.43 -16.50
N LEU A 44 4.22 -1.51 -17.49
CA LEU A 44 5.40 -0.69 -17.73
C LEU A 44 5.63 0.30 -16.59
N SER A 45 4.55 0.92 -16.08
CA SER A 45 4.63 1.84 -14.94
C SER A 45 5.19 1.14 -13.71
N ARG A 46 4.68 -0.06 -13.41
CA ARG A 46 5.16 -0.82 -12.26
C ARG A 46 6.60 -1.28 -12.45
N GLY A 47 6.94 -1.81 -13.62
CA GLY A 47 8.30 -2.24 -13.92
C GLY A 47 9.33 -1.10 -13.85
N ALA A 48 8.97 0.12 -14.30
CA ALA A 48 9.84 1.28 -14.18
C ALA A 48 10.07 1.68 -12.71
N ILE A 49 9.01 1.64 -11.87
CA ILE A 49 9.12 1.94 -10.45
C ILE A 49 9.97 0.88 -9.75
N ASP A 50 9.71 -0.40 -9.98
CA ASP A 50 10.44 -1.49 -9.34
C ASP A 50 11.92 -1.52 -9.80
N SER A 51 12.22 -1.20 -11.07
CA SER A 51 13.61 -1.03 -11.53
C SER A 51 14.34 0.06 -10.74
N ALA A 52 13.71 1.20 -10.56
CA ALA A 52 14.29 2.30 -9.79
C ALA A 52 14.40 1.95 -8.29
N GLN A 53 13.45 1.18 -7.73
CA GLN A 53 13.52 0.70 -6.34
C GLN A 53 14.73 -0.21 -6.12
N VAL A 54 14.99 -1.16 -7.03
CA VAL A 54 16.19 -2.00 -6.96
C VAL A 54 17.45 -1.14 -6.97
N LEU A 55 17.54 -0.18 -7.90
CA LEU A 55 18.73 0.69 -8.01
C LEU A 55 18.94 1.57 -6.77
N LEU A 56 17.87 2.02 -6.13
CA LEU A 56 17.94 2.83 -4.90
C LEU A 56 18.25 1.96 -3.67
N ALA A 57 17.64 0.80 -3.56
CA ALA A 57 17.76 -0.05 -2.38
C ALA A 57 19.05 -0.90 -2.38
N LEU A 58 19.56 -1.28 -3.55
CA LEU A 58 20.73 -2.15 -3.65
C LEU A 58 21.98 -1.58 -2.95
N PRO A 59 22.37 -0.31 -3.13
CA PRO A 59 23.49 0.26 -2.38
C PRO A 59 23.26 0.26 -0.86
N LEU A 60 22.02 0.52 -0.41
CA LEU A 60 21.66 0.48 1.01
C LEU A 60 21.81 -0.94 1.55
N ALA A 61 21.29 -1.94 0.81
CA ALA A 61 21.35 -3.34 1.21
C ALA A 61 22.78 -3.89 1.25
N LEU A 62 23.64 -3.48 0.31
CA LEU A 62 24.99 -4.00 0.23
C LEU A 62 25.97 -3.35 1.20
N PHE A 63 25.81 -2.04 1.51
CA PHE A 63 26.85 -1.26 2.17
C PHE A 63 26.43 -0.59 3.47
N LEU A 64 25.10 -0.42 3.75
CA LEU A 64 24.64 0.37 4.88
C LEU A 64 23.92 -0.45 5.96
N VAL A 65 23.47 -1.67 5.66
CA VAL A 65 22.82 -2.55 6.63
C VAL A 65 23.55 -3.89 6.71
N PRO A 66 23.45 -4.63 7.83
CA PRO A 66 23.93 -6.00 7.89
C PRO A 66 23.26 -6.87 6.84
N TRP A 67 23.98 -7.88 6.35
CA TRP A 67 23.38 -8.89 5.47
C TRP A 67 22.43 -9.78 6.25
N PRO A 68 21.32 -10.25 5.63
CA PRO A 68 20.44 -11.22 6.26
C PRO A 68 21.20 -12.51 6.58
N GLU A 69 20.92 -13.09 7.75
CA GLU A 69 21.56 -14.32 8.19
C GLU A 69 20.53 -15.45 8.36
N GLY A 70 20.92 -16.68 8.03
CA GLY A 70 20.12 -17.87 8.26
C GLY A 70 18.67 -17.75 7.77
N HIS A 71 17.71 -17.76 8.71
CA HIS A 71 16.29 -17.71 8.42
C HIS A 71 15.80 -16.34 7.89
N GLU A 72 16.53 -15.25 8.10
CA GLU A 72 16.15 -13.93 7.61
C GLU A 72 16.06 -13.90 6.08
N TRP A 73 16.90 -14.68 5.38
CA TRP A 73 16.79 -14.86 3.94
C TRP A 73 15.45 -15.47 3.53
N LEU A 74 14.91 -16.40 4.31
CA LEU A 74 13.59 -16.98 4.05
C LEU A 74 12.48 -15.92 4.20
N LEU A 75 12.61 -15.03 5.21
CA LEU A 75 11.68 -13.93 5.42
C LEU A 75 11.71 -12.93 4.24
N VAL A 76 12.90 -12.58 3.76
CA VAL A 76 13.05 -11.66 2.62
C VAL A 76 12.58 -12.32 1.31
N LEU A 77 12.98 -13.56 1.05
CA LEU A 77 12.61 -14.27 -0.19
C LEU A 77 11.12 -14.62 -0.25
N GLY A 78 10.50 -14.90 0.89
CA GLY A 78 9.06 -15.18 0.96
C GLY A 78 8.19 -13.98 0.59
N ALA A 79 8.69 -12.76 0.72
CA ALA A 79 7.99 -11.56 0.27
C ALA A 79 7.81 -11.53 -1.27
N LEU A 80 8.78 -12.07 -2.03
CA LEU A 80 8.77 -12.04 -3.50
C LEU A 80 7.48 -12.62 -4.11
N PRO A 81 7.10 -13.89 -3.88
CA PRO A 81 5.90 -14.46 -4.49
C PRO A 81 4.61 -13.76 -4.03
N ILE A 82 4.54 -13.34 -2.77
CA ILE A 82 3.35 -12.67 -2.22
C ILE A 82 3.16 -11.31 -2.92
N HIS A 83 4.21 -10.50 -2.98
CA HIS A 83 4.17 -9.20 -3.64
C HIS A 83 4.01 -9.32 -5.15
N PHE A 84 4.59 -10.34 -5.78
CA PHE A 84 4.36 -10.61 -7.20
C PHE A 84 2.88 -10.88 -7.49
N CYS A 85 2.24 -11.77 -6.75
CA CYS A 85 0.80 -12.05 -6.89
C CYS A 85 -0.04 -10.77 -6.71
N TYR A 86 0.25 -9.96 -5.68
CA TYR A 86 -0.40 -8.68 -5.47
C TYR A 86 -0.23 -7.72 -6.67
N LYS A 87 0.98 -7.56 -7.18
CA LYS A 87 1.28 -6.66 -8.30
C LYS A 87 0.60 -7.11 -9.60
N VAL A 88 0.58 -8.41 -9.86
CA VAL A 88 -0.16 -9.00 -10.99
C VAL A 88 -1.66 -8.78 -10.82
N GLY A 89 -2.22 -9.07 -9.65
CA GLY A 89 -3.63 -8.82 -9.35
C GLY A 89 -4.03 -7.37 -9.59
N MET A 90 -3.21 -6.43 -9.09
CA MET A 90 -3.41 -4.99 -9.27
C MET A 90 -3.35 -4.58 -10.74
N ALA A 91 -2.34 -5.04 -11.49
CA ALA A 91 -2.21 -4.74 -12.91
C ALA A 91 -3.40 -5.28 -13.73
N LEU A 92 -3.86 -6.50 -13.42
CA LEU A 92 -5.04 -7.10 -14.06
C LEU A 92 -6.33 -6.35 -13.71
N ALA A 93 -6.50 -5.95 -12.44
CA ALA A 93 -7.67 -5.20 -12.02
C ALA A 93 -7.74 -3.83 -12.71
N TYR A 94 -6.61 -3.10 -12.79
CA TYR A 94 -6.54 -1.80 -13.47
C TYR A 94 -6.62 -1.89 -14.99
N SER A 95 -6.24 -3.01 -15.59
CA SER A 95 -6.41 -3.19 -17.02
C SER A 95 -7.86 -3.49 -17.44
N ARG A 96 -8.72 -3.91 -16.51
CA ARG A 96 -10.11 -4.28 -16.76
C ARG A 96 -11.16 -3.34 -16.20
N GLY A 97 -10.78 -2.50 -15.22
CA GLY A 97 -11.70 -1.57 -14.58
C GLY A 97 -11.15 -0.17 -14.42
N ALA A 98 -12.04 0.83 -14.38
CA ALA A 98 -11.65 2.21 -14.11
C ALA A 98 -10.98 2.32 -12.73
N PHE A 99 -9.87 3.04 -12.64
CA PHE A 99 -9.13 3.27 -11.38
C PHE A 99 -10.03 3.73 -10.25
N THR A 100 -10.95 4.65 -10.53
CA THR A 100 -11.89 5.23 -9.55
C THR A 100 -12.87 4.22 -8.95
N VAL A 101 -13.03 3.05 -9.57
CA VAL A 101 -13.87 1.96 -9.11
C VAL A 101 -13.03 0.87 -8.44
N VAL A 102 -11.97 0.42 -9.11
CA VAL A 102 -11.10 -0.66 -8.63
C VAL A 102 -10.37 -0.27 -7.35
N TYR A 103 -9.78 0.93 -7.33
CA TYR A 103 -8.96 1.38 -6.21
C TYR A 103 -9.68 1.38 -4.86
N PRO A 104 -10.90 1.95 -4.71
CA PRO A 104 -11.60 1.92 -3.42
C PRO A 104 -11.97 0.50 -2.95
N ILE A 105 -12.21 -0.44 -3.86
CA ILE A 105 -12.54 -1.82 -3.49
C ILE A 105 -11.31 -2.54 -2.97
N VAL A 106 -10.18 -2.44 -3.67
CA VAL A 106 -8.91 -2.99 -3.18
C VAL A 106 -8.59 -2.43 -1.79
N ARG A 107 -8.74 -1.13 -1.63
CA ARG A 107 -8.45 -0.42 -0.37
C ARG A 107 -9.43 -0.75 0.74
N GLY A 108 -10.71 -0.91 0.41
CA GLY A 108 -11.74 -1.24 1.40
C GLY A 108 -11.62 -2.66 1.94
N MET A 109 -11.20 -3.63 1.13
CA MET A 109 -11.04 -5.03 1.57
C MET A 109 -9.80 -5.24 2.45
N GLY A 110 -8.73 -4.47 2.21
CA GLY A 110 -7.44 -4.64 2.89
C GLY A 110 -7.52 -4.59 4.41
N PRO A 111 -8.04 -3.54 5.04
CA PRO A 111 -8.01 -3.35 6.50
C PRO A 111 -8.71 -4.47 7.27
N VAL A 112 -9.91 -4.88 6.85
CA VAL A 112 -10.65 -5.94 7.54
C VAL A 112 -9.88 -7.25 7.54
N PHE A 113 -9.38 -7.65 6.37
CA PHE A 113 -8.60 -8.88 6.28
C PHE A 113 -7.25 -8.75 6.98
N THR A 114 -6.65 -7.54 7.04
CA THR A 114 -5.41 -7.32 7.81
C THR A 114 -5.67 -7.41 9.31
N VAL A 115 -6.77 -6.86 9.83
CA VAL A 115 -7.14 -7.00 11.25
C VAL A 115 -7.36 -8.48 11.61
N ILE A 116 -8.02 -9.25 10.73
CA ILE A 116 -8.17 -10.69 10.90
C ILE A 116 -6.81 -11.40 10.85
N GLY A 117 -5.96 -11.05 9.90
CA GLY A 117 -4.61 -11.59 9.79
C GLY A 117 -3.75 -11.27 11.01
N ALA A 118 -3.84 -10.05 11.53
CA ALA A 118 -3.16 -9.62 12.75
C ALA A 118 -3.64 -10.40 13.99
N TYR A 119 -4.93 -10.68 14.09
CA TYR A 119 -5.45 -11.55 15.12
C TYR A 119 -4.91 -12.98 15.01
N LEU A 120 -4.93 -13.56 13.82
CA LEU A 120 -4.51 -14.95 13.61
C LEU A 120 -3.01 -15.17 13.79
N VAL A 121 -2.18 -14.20 13.38
CA VAL A 121 -0.71 -14.35 13.37
C VAL A 121 -0.08 -13.77 14.64
N PHE A 122 -0.59 -12.65 15.15
CA PHE A 122 0.01 -11.94 16.29
C PHE A 122 -0.86 -11.98 17.55
N GLY A 123 -2.08 -12.51 17.50
CA GLY A 123 -3.02 -12.47 18.61
C GLY A 123 -3.55 -11.06 18.93
N GLU A 124 -3.43 -10.12 18.00
CA GLU A 124 -3.91 -8.74 18.19
C GLU A 124 -5.43 -8.71 18.29
N THR A 125 -5.97 -8.12 19.36
CA THR A 125 -7.41 -7.99 19.58
C THR A 125 -7.83 -6.54 19.42
N PHE A 126 -8.98 -6.34 18.79
CA PHE A 126 -9.64 -5.05 18.69
C PHE A 126 -10.79 -4.93 19.67
N SER A 127 -10.88 -3.80 20.36
CA SER A 127 -12.01 -3.45 21.20
C SER A 127 -13.29 -3.26 20.36
N LEU A 128 -14.45 -3.27 21.00
CA LEU A 128 -15.71 -2.97 20.31
C LEU A 128 -15.67 -1.57 19.67
N THR A 129 -15.06 -0.60 20.35
CA THR A 129 -14.87 0.78 19.84
C THR A 129 -14.04 0.78 18.57
N GLN A 130 -12.94 0.03 18.55
CA GLN A 130 -12.08 -0.11 17.35
C GLN A 130 -12.85 -0.76 16.19
N TRP A 131 -13.65 -1.80 16.44
CA TRP A 131 -14.49 -2.42 15.42
C TRP A 131 -15.54 -1.45 14.85
N LEU A 132 -16.13 -0.58 15.66
CA LEU A 132 -17.01 0.48 15.18
C LEU A 132 -16.26 1.49 14.31
N GLY A 133 -15.03 1.82 14.65
CA GLY A 133 -14.14 2.64 13.83
C GLY A 133 -13.82 1.99 12.47
N VAL A 134 -13.48 0.70 12.46
CA VAL A 134 -13.28 -0.08 11.23
C VAL A 134 -14.54 -0.07 10.36
N LEU A 135 -15.73 -0.31 10.96
CA LEU A 135 -17.00 -0.29 10.24
C LEU A 135 -17.31 1.09 9.63
N ALA A 136 -17.06 2.18 10.37
CA ALA A 136 -17.22 3.54 9.87
C ALA A 136 -16.30 3.81 8.66
N LEU A 137 -15.02 3.47 8.80
CA LEU A 137 -14.03 3.60 7.73
C LEU A 137 -14.44 2.80 6.47
N MET A 138 -14.83 1.55 6.64
CA MET A 138 -15.30 0.68 5.55
C MET A 138 -16.54 1.26 4.86
N THR A 139 -17.51 1.75 5.64
CA THR A 139 -18.72 2.39 5.10
C THR A 139 -18.34 3.62 4.25
N GLY A 140 -17.39 4.41 4.70
CA GLY A 140 -16.87 5.56 3.94
C GLY A 140 -16.22 5.12 2.61
N ILE A 141 -15.33 4.13 2.63
CA ILE A 141 -14.60 3.65 1.43
C ILE A 141 -15.57 3.01 0.43
N PHE A 142 -16.43 2.08 0.87
CA PHE A 142 -17.39 1.44 -0.03
C PHE A 142 -18.47 2.42 -0.49
N GLY A 143 -18.85 3.37 0.36
CA GLY A 143 -19.74 4.47 -0.03
C GLY A 143 -19.14 5.29 -1.18
N LEU A 144 -17.84 5.62 -1.14
CA LEU A 144 -17.13 6.27 -2.24
C LEU A 144 -17.10 5.41 -3.49
N ALA A 145 -16.84 4.08 -3.35
CA ALA A 145 -16.89 3.17 -4.49
C ALA A 145 -18.26 3.16 -5.18
N VAL A 146 -19.34 3.03 -4.40
CA VAL A 146 -20.72 3.04 -4.91
C VAL A 146 -21.06 4.40 -5.54
N TYR A 147 -20.64 5.51 -4.91
CA TYR A 147 -20.83 6.84 -5.47
C TYR A 147 -20.15 7.00 -6.82
N ASN A 148 -18.90 6.56 -6.93
CA ASN A 148 -18.16 6.61 -8.19
C ASN A 148 -18.78 5.70 -9.27
N LEU A 149 -19.24 4.49 -8.89
CA LEU A 149 -19.94 3.57 -9.81
C LEU A 149 -21.20 4.18 -10.43
N LYS A 150 -21.96 4.96 -9.66
CA LYS A 150 -23.18 5.61 -10.15
C LYS A 150 -22.90 6.79 -11.10
N THR A 151 -21.68 7.35 -11.07
CA THR A 151 -21.29 8.51 -11.90
C THR A 151 -20.59 8.14 -13.20
N ILE A 152 -20.16 6.88 -13.34
CA ILE A 152 -19.40 6.39 -14.50
C ILE A 152 -20.30 5.46 -15.33
N LYS A 153 -20.36 5.69 -16.64
CA LYS A 153 -20.94 4.72 -17.57
C LYS A 153 -19.92 3.61 -17.76
N VAL A 154 -20.16 2.47 -17.13
CA VAL A 154 -19.28 1.29 -17.22
C VAL A 154 -20.08 0.13 -17.81
N ASP A 155 -19.46 -0.57 -18.75
CA ASP A 155 -19.98 -1.82 -19.27
C ASP A 155 -19.97 -2.90 -18.17
N ARG A 156 -21.11 -3.57 -17.97
CA ARG A 156 -21.28 -4.59 -16.92
C ARG A 156 -20.43 -5.83 -17.18
N ASP A 157 -20.15 -6.17 -18.40
CA ASP A 157 -19.41 -7.38 -18.77
C ASP A 157 -17.93 -7.28 -18.36
N THR A 158 -17.38 -6.06 -18.34
CA THR A 158 -16.01 -5.79 -17.87
C THR A 158 -15.96 -5.45 -16.40
N LEU A 159 -17.03 -4.88 -15.84
CA LEU A 159 -17.10 -4.43 -14.46
C LEU A 159 -17.03 -5.58 -13.45
N VAL A 160 -17.86 -6.62 -13.60
CA VAL A 160 -17.95 -7.71 -12.64
C VAL A 160 -16.62 -8.45 -12.48
N PRO A 161 -15.91 -8.84 -13.56
CA PRO A 161 -14.55 -9.39 -13.43
C PRO A 161 -13.55 -8.44 -12.76
N ALA A 162 -13.63 -7.13 -13.06
CA ALA A 162 -12.76 -6.13 -12.41
C ALA A 162 -13.00 -6.03 -10.90
N LEU A 163 -14.27 -6.12 -10.45
CA LEU A 163 -14.63 -6.11 -9.04
C LEU A 163 -14.10 -7.33 -8.28
N TRP A 164 -14.22 -8.53 -8.86
CA TRP A 164 -13.66 -9.74 -8.27
C TRP A 164 -12.14 -9.71 -8.19
N LEU A 165 -11.47 -9.22 -9.24
CA LEU A 165 -10.02 -9.01 -9.21
C LEU A 165 -9.63 -7.98 -8.16
N ALA A 166 -10.39 -6.89 -8.03
CA ALA A 166 -10.16 -5.88 -7.00
C ALA A 166 -10.31 -6.45 -5.59
N ALA A 167 -11.37 -7.22 -5.34
CA ALA A 167 -11.60 -7.87 -4.05
C ALA A 167 -10.49 -8.88 -3.70
N GLY A 168 -10.12 -9.75 -4.65
CA GLY A 168 -9.03 -10.70 -4.48
C GLY A 168 -7.68 -10.00 -4.24
N THR A 169 -7.43 -8.90 -4.96
CA THR A 169 -6.23 -8.07 -4.75
C THR A 169 -6.24 -7.42 -3.36
N GLY A 170 -7.41 -6.98 -2.87
CA GLY A 170 -7.57 -6.49 -1.49
C GLY A 170 -7.24 -7.57 -0.44
N GLY A 171 -7.62 -8.83 -0.69
CA GLY A 171 -7.19 -9.97 0.12
C GLY A 171 -5.66 -10.15 0.11
N LEU A 172 -5.03 -10.04 -1.06
CA LEU A 172 -3.57 -10.09 -1.18
C LEU A 172 -2.87 -8.91 -0.46
N VAL A 173 -3.52 -7.72 -0.39
CA VAL A 173 -3.02 -6.61 0.44
C VAL A 173 -2.91 -7.03 1.90
N ALA A 174 -3.92 -7.71 2.43
CA ALA A 174 -3.88 -8.20 3.81
C ALA A 174 -2.81 -9.26 4.02
N VAL A 175 -2.68 -10.20 3.07
CA VAL A 175 -1.66 -11.26 3.12
C VAL A 175 -0.26 -10.65 3.17
N TYR A 176 0.08 -9.73 2.24
CA TYR A 176 1.42 -9.14 2.27
C TYR A 176 1.63 -8.24 3.48
N THR A 177 0.62 -7.47 3.91
CA THR A 177 0.77 -6.58 5.08
C THR A 177 1.03 -7.39 6.35
N THR A 178 0.32 -8.51 6.55
CA THR A 178 0.54 -9.42 7.68
C THR A 178 1.90 -10.11 7.58
N TYR A 179 2.27 -10.58 6.37
CA TYR A 179 3.56 -11.22 6.14
C TYR A 179 4.73 -10.27 6.36
N ASP A 180 4.67 -9.05 5.82
CA ASP A 180 5.72 -8.04 5.95
C ASP A 180 5.92 -7.65 7.43
N ALA A 181 4.81 -7.53 8.18
CA ALA A 181 4.86 -7.30 9.62
C ALA A 181 5.51 -8.47 10.37
N PHE A 182 5.17 -9.70 10.00
CA PHE A 182 5.80 -10.90 10.56
C PHE A 182 7.30 -10.92 10.26
N ALA A 183 7.68 -10.65 9.02
CA ALA A 183 9.06 -10.70 8.57
C ALA A 183 9.93 -9.59 9.19
N ILE A 184 9.44 -8.35 9.26
CA ILE A 184 10.20 -7.25 9.86
C ILE A 184 10.34 -7.43 11.38
N ARG A 185 9.35 -8.03 12.06
CA ARG A 185 9.43 -8.38 13.49
C ARG A 185 10.38 -9.56 13.73
N GLY A 186 10.47 -10.49 12.78
CA GLY A 186 11.38 -11.65 12.84
C GLY A 186 12.84 -11.34 12.50
N THR A 187 13.15 -10.10 12.05
CA THR A 187 14.50 -9.69 11.71
C THR A 187 15.08 -8.80 12.81
N PRO A 188 16.25 -9.12 13.39
CA PRO A 188 16.87 -8.33 14.46
C PRO A 188 17.06 -6.85 14.10
N ASN A 189 17.51 -6.58 12.87
CA ASN A 189 17.64 -5.21 12.37
C ASN A 189 16.53 -4.90 11.35
N PRO A 190 15.54 -4.06 11.67
CA PRO A 190 14.42 -3.78 10.76
C PRO A 190 14.86 -3.14 9.43
N PHE A 191 15.97 -2.40 9.42
CA PHE A 191 16.48 -1.79 8.19
C PHE A 191 17.14 -2.82 7.26
N THR A 192 17.67 -3.92 7.79
CA THR A 192 18.12 -5.07 6.99
C THR A 192 16.94 -5.66 6.20
N PHE A 193 15.83 -5.96 6.89
CA PHE A 193 14.64 -6.43 6.19
C PHE A 193 14.16 -5.44 5.14
N LEU A 194 14.02 -4.15 5.48
CA LEU A 194 13.53 -3.12 4.56
C LEU A 194 14.40 -3.00 3.30
N ALA A 195 15.71 -2.89 3.45
CA ALA A 195 16.61 -2.70 2.32
C ALA A 195 16.58 -3.92 1.38
N TRP A 196 16.70 -5.13 1.93
CA TRP A 196 16.68 -6.36 1.13
C TRP A 196 15.29 -6.68 0.57
N PHE A 197 14.22 -6.35 1.30
CA PHE A 197 12.86 -6.44 0.80
C PHE A 197 12.67 -5.62 -0.48
N PHE A 198 13.09 -4.35 -0.48
CA PHE A 198 12.96 -3.51 -1.68
C PHE A 198 13.80 -4.00 -2.86
N VAL A 199 14.93 -4.65 -2.61
CA VAL A 199 15.71 -5.31 -3.67
C VAL A 199 14.94 -6.53 -4.19
N VAL A 200 14.65 -7.49 -3.31
CA VAL A 200 14.13 -8.81 -3.68
C VAL A 200 12.71 -8.73 -4.22
N ALA A 201 11.82 -8.01 -3.53
CA ALA A 201 10.43 -7.88 -3.94
C ALA A 201 10.24 -6.99 -5.19
N SER A 202 11.30 -6.39 -5.75
CA SER A 202 11.21 -5.52 -6.92
C SER A 202 11.91 -6.06 -8.17
N VAL A 203 12.46 -7.29 -8.15
CA VAL A 203 13.17 -7.85 -9.33
C VAL A 203 12.23 -8.43 -10.39
N ASP A 204 11.01 -8.77 -10.03
CA ASP A 204 10.03 -9.46 -10.87
C ASP A 204 9.44 -8.57 -11.98
N MET A 205 8.94 -7.39 -11.61
CA MET A 205 8.23 -6.52 -12.53
C MET A 205 9.10 -5.87 -13.61
N PRO A 206 10.38 -5.56 -13.41
CA PRO A 206 11.29 -5.21 -14.49
C PRO A 206 11.35 -6.26 -15.60
N ILE A 207 11.37 -7.56 -15.24
CA ILE A 207 11.39 -8.67 -16.21
C ILE A 207 10.08 -8.67 -17.01
N VAL A 208 8.94 -8.61 -16.32
CA VAL A 208 7.61 -8.56 -16.96
C VAL A 208 7.50 -7.34 -17.89
N ALA A 209 7.93 -6.16 -17.44
CA ALA A 209 7.91 -4.94 -18.23
C ALA A 209 8.82 -5.04 -19.46
N ALA A 210 10.02 -5.62 -19.33
CA ALA A 210 10.94 -5.82 -20.45
C ALA A 210 10.35 -6.78 -21.51
N LEU A 211 9.72 -7.87 -21.09
CA LEU A 211 9.04 -8.79 -21.99
C LEU A 211 7.85 -8.11 -22.72
N ARG A 212 7.09 -7.30 -21.98
CA ARG A 212 5.98 -6.54 -22.55
C ARG A 212 6.48 -5.48 -23.53
N TRP A 213 7.52 -4.73 -23.16
CA TRP A 213 8.15 -3.71 -24.02
C TRP A 213 8.59 -4.26 -25.37
N ARG A 214 9.18 -5.47 -25.39
CA ARG A 214 9.60 -6.12 -26.63
C ARG A 214 8.43 -6.42 -27.59
N ARG A 215 7.22 -6.61 -27.07
CA ARG A 215 6.01 -6.94 -27.84
C ARG A 215 5.20 -5.71 -28.25
N MET A 216 5.53 -4.52 -27.76
CA MET A 216 4.80 -3.29 -28.04
C MET A 216 5.31 -2.64 -29.35
N THR A 217 4.37 -2.27 -30.20
CA THR A 217 4.62 -1.45 -31.42
C THR A 217 4.63 0.03 -31.11
N ASP A 218 3.70 0.48 -30.24
CA ASP A 218 3.61 1.86 -29.77
C ASP A 218 4.17 1.95 -28.34
N ARG A 219 5.38 2.47 -28.23
CA ARG A 219 6.14 2.54 -26.98
C ARG A 219 6.09 3.95 -26.40
N PRO A 220 5.77 4.10 -25.10
CA PRO A 220 5.85 5.40 -24.45
C PRO A 220 7.31 5.92 -24.43
N PRO A 221 7.53 7.25 -24.41
CA PRO A 221 8.86 7.83 -24.30
C PRO A 221 9.60 7.32 -23.06
N LEU A 222 10.83 6.83 -23.24
CA LEU A 222 11.65 6.27 -22.15
C LEU A 222 11.86 7.28 -21.02
N ALA A 223 12.09 8.55 -21.35
CA ALA A 223 12.25 9.63 -20.37
C ALA A 223 11.04 9.76 -19.43
N ARG A 224 9.82 9.53 -19.94
CA ARG A 224 8.60 9.53 -19.13
C ARG A 224 8.56 8.35 -18.15
N LEU A 225 8.98 7.17 -18.60
CA LEU A 225 9.08 5.98 -17.75
C LEU A 225 10.17 6.15 -16.68
N VAL A 226 11.33 6.67 -17.03
CA VAL A 226 12.43 6.93 -16.08
C VAL A 226 11.98 7.94 -15.02
N ARG A 227 11.37 9.06 -15.44
CA ARG A 227 10.85 10.05 -14.48
C ARG A 227 9.82 9.45 -13.54
N LEU A 228 8.85 8.69 -14.08
CA LEU A 228 7.85 8.00 -13.28
C LEU A 228 8.48 6.97 -12.35
N GLY A 229 9.45 6.21 -12.86
CA GLY A 229 10.18 5.19 -12.11
C GLY A 229 10.88 5.78 -10.89
N VAL A 230 11.71 6.80 -11.10
CA VAL A 230 12.49 7.43 -10.03
C VAL A 230 11.58 8.11 -8.99
N THR A 231 10.64 8.95 -9.44
CA THR A 231 9.72 9.64 -8.51
C THR A 231 8.83 8.65 -7.77
N GLY A 232 8.30 7.65 -8.49
CA GLY A 232 7.47 6.60 -7.90
C GLY A 232 8.25 5.73 -6.90
N ALA A 233 9.49 5.38 -7.21
CA ALA A 233 10.34 4.57 -6.32
C ALA A 233 10.66 5.29 -5.00
N ILE A 234 11.02 6.57 -5.06
CA ILE A 234 11.30 7.37 -3.84
C ILE A 234 10.06 7.44 -2.95
N ILE A 235 8.91 7.74 -3.54
CA ILE A 235 7.66 7.85 -2.79
C ILE A 235 7.20 6.49 -2.26
N ALA A 236 7.33 5.43 -3.06
CA ALA A 236 6.98 4.08 -2.63
C ALA A 236 7.91 3.58 -1.51
N PHE A 237 9.21 3.87 -1.60
CA PHE A 237 10.18 3.54 -0.54
C PHE A 237 9.80 4.22 0.77
N GLY A 238 9.50 5.52 0.74
CA GLY A 238 9.02 6.25 1.92
C GLY A 238 7.69 5.70 2.44
N SER A 239 6.71 5.44 1.57
CA SER A 239 5.38 4.98 1.96
C SER A 239 5.42 3.56 2.57
N PHE A 240 6.00 2.59 1.85
CA PHE A 240 6.09 1.21 2.32
C PHE A 240 7.04 1.06 3.50
N GLY A 241 8.20 1.72 3.47
CA GLY A 241 9.13 1.71 4.60
C GLY A 241 8.51 2.25 5.88
N SER A 242 7.76 3.35 5.79
CA SER A 242 7.06 3.93 6.94
C SER A 242 6.00 2.97 7.52
N VAL A 243 5.16 2.36 6.68
CA VAL A 243 4.14 1.44 7.22
C VAL A 243 4.75 0.17 7.80
N MET A 244 5.81 -0.37 7.20
CA MET A 244 6.51 -1.54 7.75
C MET A 244 7.15 -1.23 9.11
N LEU A 245 7.78 -0.06 9.26
CA LEU A 245 8.28 0.38 10.57
C LEU A 245 7.15 0.61 11.57
N ALA A 246 6.01 1.16 11.14
CA ALA A 246 4.85 1.31 12.01
C ALA A 246 4.37 -0.06 12.53
N THR A 247 4.25 -1.07 11.65
CA THR A 247 3.85 -2.43 12.06
C THR A 247 4.90 -3.15 12.91
N ARG A 248 6.16 -2.72 12.90
CA ARG A 248 7.18 -3.17 13.84
C ARG A 248 6.97 -2.61 15.23
N LEU A 249 6.65 -1.31 15.31
CA LEU A 249 6.59 -0.57 16.57
C LEU A 249 5.28 -0.79 17.33
N ASP A 250 4.18 -1.12 16.62
CA ASP A 250 2.86 -1.21 17.20
C ASP A 250 1.96 -2.20 16.44
N LYS A 251 0.67 -2.27 16.81
CA LYS A 251 -0.31 -3.19 16.24
C LYS A 251 -0.43 -3.06 14.72
N VAL A 252 -0.35 -4.19 14.06
CA VAL A 252 -0.43 -4.29 12.59
C VAL A 252 -1.78 -3.83 12.07
N GLY A 253 -2.85 -4.21 12.78
CA GLY A 253 -4.21 -3.84 12.41
C GLY A 253 -4.45 -2.33 12.48
N GLU A 254 -3.94 -1.64 13.52
CA GLU A 254 -4.06 -0.18 13.67
C GLU A 254 -3.29 0.55 12.56
N ALA A 255 -2.02 0.18 12.31
CA ALA A 255 -1.22 0.74 11.23
C ALA A 255 -1.89 0.56 9.85
N ALA A 256 -2.51 -0.59 9.60
CA ALA A 256 -3.24 -0.85 8.37
C ALA A 256 -4.48 0.04 8.21
N VAL A 257 -5.26 0.22 9.28
CA VAL A 257 -6.44 1.11 9.27
C VAL A 257 -6.04 2.56 9.07
N LEU A 258 -5.04 3.05 9.78
CA LEU A 258 -4.52 4.42 9.63
C LEU A 258 -4.03 4.70 8.21
N ARG A 259 -3.38 3.73 7.56
CA ARG A 259 -2.94 3.86 6.16
C ARG A 259 -4.11 4.11 5.20
N GLU A 260 -5.34 3.68 5.53
CA GLU A 260 -6.51 3.92 4.66
C GLU A 260 -6.95 5.39 4.63
N THR A 261 -6.51 6.22 5.56
CA THR A 261 -6.67 7.68 5.46
C THR A 261 -6.00 8.26 4.20
N SER A 262 -5.19 7.47 3.50
CA SER A 262 -4.67 7.80 2.16
C SER A 262 -5.78 8.18 1.18
N THR A 263 -6.99 7.62 1.31
CA THR A 263 -8.15 8.00 0.48
C THR A 263 -8.61 9.43 0.76
N VAL A 264 -8.52 9.87 2.02
CA VAL A 264 -8.82 11.25 2.43
C VAL A 264 -7.75 12.21 1.87
N PHE A 265 -6.47 11.86 2.06
CA PHE A 265 -5.37 12.64 1.47
C PHE A 265 -5.43 12.72 -0.05
N ALA A 266 -5.77 11.63 -0.74
CA ALA A 266 -5.93 11.63 -2.20
C ALA A 266 -7.05 12.58 -2.67
N ALA A 267 -8.13 12.66 -1.92
CA ALA A 267 -9.22 13.56 -2.24
C ALA A 267 -8.89 15.03 -1.89
N LEU A 268 -8.16 15.27 -0.80
CA LEU A 268 -7.63 16.61 -0.48
C LEU A 268 -6.66 17.09 -1.56
N ILE A 269 -5.77 16.24 -2.04
CA ILE A 269 -4.86 16.55 -3.15
C ILE A 269 -5.69 16.85 -4.42
N GLY A 270 -6.70 16.04 -4.73
CA GLY A 270 -7.61 16.26 -5.84
C GLY A 270 -8.28 17.64 -5.78
N TRP A 271 -8.80 18.01 -4.60
CA TRP A 271 -9.46 19.29 -4.38
C TRP A 271 -8.49 20.48 -4.41
N LEU A 272 -7.43 20.45 -3.60
CA LEU A 272 -6.55 21.60 -3.39
C LEU A 272 -5.57 21.81 -4.55
N VAL A 273 -5.01 20.71 -5.11
CA VAL A 273 -3.96 20.78 -6.13
C VAL A 273 -4.54 20.65 -7.54
N LEU A 274 -5.45 19.71 -7.76
CA LEU A 274 -6.04 19.45 -9.06
C LEU A 274 -7.32 20.28 -9.31
N ARG A 275 -7.77 21.05 -8.31
CA ARG A 275 -8.98 21.90 -8.36
C ARG A 275 -10.25 21.13 -8.76
N GLU A 276 -10.32 19.85 -8.40
CA GLU A 276 -11.50 19.03 -8.60
C GLU A 276 -12.65 19.53 -7.70
N THR A 277 -13.87 19.59 -8.22
CA THR A 277 -15.05 19.91 -7.39
C THR A 277 -15.40 18.72 -6.51
N VAL A 278 -15.46 18.95 -5.20
CA VAL A 278 -15.84 17.92 -4.22
C VAL A 278 -17.24 18.21 -3.72
N GLY A 279 -18.21 17.39 -4.11
CA GLY A 279 -19.58 17.54 -3.66
C GLY A 279 -19.79 17.11 -2.20
N PRO A 280 -20.89 17.56 -1.54
CA PRO A 280 -21.13 17.32 -0.11
C PRO A 280 -21.17 15.83 0.28
N ARG A 281 -21.67 14.96 -0.60
CA ARG A 281 -21.67 13.50 -0.37
C ARG A 281 -20.27 12.91 -0.30
N ARG A 282 -19.36 13.38 -1.16
CA ARG A 282 -17.95 12.96 -1.13
C ARG A 282 -17.28 13.42 0.17
N ILE A 283 -17.54 14.66 0.60
CA ILE A 283 -17.02 15.20 1.86
C ILE A 283 -17.51 14.34 3.03
N ALA A 284 -18.81 14.04 3.12
CA ALA A 284 -19.35 13.22 4.20
C ALA A 284 -18.72 11.82 4.28
N LEU A 285 -18.52 11.15 3.13
CA LEU A 285 -17.89 9.83 3.09
C LEU A 285 -16.41 9.88 3.48
N MET A 286 -15.69 10.93 3.07
CA MET A 286 -14.30 11.15 3.47
C MET A 286 -14.17 11.47 4.97
N SER A 287 -15.08 12.28 5.51
CA SER A 287 -15.15 12.55 6.94
C SER A 287 -15.41 11.26 7.73
N LEU A 288 -16.25 10.38 7.21
CA LEU A 288 -16.54 9.08 7.85
C LEU A 288 -15.28 8.18 7.88
N ILE A 289 -14.46 8.18 6.81
CA ILE A 289 -13.17 7.48 6.79
C ILE A 289 -12.23 8.05 7.85
N ALA A 290 -12.08 9.38 7.90
CA ALA A 290 -11.19 10.03 8.87
C ALA A 290 -11.64 9.78 10.31
N VAL A 291 -12.93 9.91 10.60
CA VAL A 291 -13.51 9.64 11.92
C VAL A 291 -13.32 8.17 12.30
N GLY A 292 -13.55 7.24 11.37
CA GLY A 292 -13.31 5.82 11.59
C GLY A 292 -11.88 5.51 12.00
N ALA A 293 -10.89 6.12 11.32
CA ALA A 293 -9.48 5.97 11.64
C ALA A 293 -9.13 6.54 13.04
N VAL A 294 -9.69 7.71 13.39
CA VAL A 294 -9.52 8.31 14.72
C VAL A 294 -10.12 7.43 15.81
N ILE A 295 -11.30 6.85 15.58
CA ILE A 295 -11.94 5.93 16.54
C ILE A 295 -11.07 4.68 16.76
N VAL A 296 -10.46 4.12 15.71
CA VAL A 296 -9.58 2.97 15.86
C VAL A 296 -8.36 3.33 16.70
N GLU A 297 -7.74 4.47 16.44
CA GLU A 297 -6.54 4.94 17.15
C GLU A 297 -6.80 5.22 18.64
N LEU A 298 -7.92 5.90 18.94
CA LEU A 298 -8.24 6.29 20.32
C LEU A 298 -8.99 5.22 21.10
N GLY A 299 -9.46 4.16 20.45
CA GLY A 299 -10.29 3.12 21.04
C GLY A 299 -9.53 1.88 21.51
N GLY A 300 -8.18 1.89 21.41
CA GLY A 300 -7.29 0.77 21.75
C GLY A 300 -6.70 0.82 23.14
#